data_0e23c374befd8cfc1d9f6d08fc7bb80f
#
_entry.id   0e23c374befd8cfc1d9f6d08fc7bb80f
#
_cell.length_a   1.000
_cell.length_b   1.000
_cell.length_c   1.000
_cell.angle_alpha   90.00
_cell.angle_beta   90.00
_cell.angle_gamma   90.00
#
_symmetry.space_group_name_H-M   'P 1'
#
loop_
_entity.id
_entity.type
_entity.pdbx_description
1 polymer ?
#
loop_
_entity_poly.entity_id
_entity_poly.type
_entity_poly.pdbx_seq_one_letter_code
_entity_poly.pdbx_strand_id
1 'polypeptide(L)'
;TKKISYSKIKKICVGNIYLGGTGKTPLVIKIYQILNQLNFKTGVIKKFYKGHKDEQKILEENTKLYCLKDRVSGLNEAIKDNNSVVIFDDGLQDRSINYDLSFVCFNNIKWIGNGLLLPAGPMREKINSISKYDVAFINGNETDTTNLKSLINKYNKNIKFFDAYYFPTNTEEFDITK
;
A
#
# COMPACT_ATOMS: atom_id res chain seq x y z
N THR A 1 -10.04 27.26 1.13
CA THR A 1 -10.17 25.98 0.40
C THR A 1 -11.28 25.19 1.07
N LYS A 2 -12.46 25.05 0.40
CA LYS A 2 -13.57 24.23 0.90
C LYS A 2 -13.09 22.78 0.98
N LYS A 3 -13.01 22.23 2.21
CA LYS A 3 -12.90 20.78 2.42
C LYS A 3 -14.20 20.16 1.93
N ILE A 4 -14.14 19.48 0.79
CA ILE A 4 -15.24 18.68 0.31
C ILE A 4 -15.41 17.52 1.30
N SER A 5 -16.57 17.44 1.95
CA SER A 5 -16.87 16.35 2.87
C SER A 5 -17.15 15.08 2.06
N TYR A 6 -16.15 14.22 1.94
CA TYR A 6 -16.24 12.87 1.32
C TYR A 6 -16.80 11.83 2.31
N SER A 7 -17.84 12.18 3.07
CA SER A 7 -18.28 11.44 4.27
C SER A 7 -18.89 10.06 4.02
N LYS A 8 -19.11 9.64 2.77
CA LYS A 8 -19.78 8.37 2.46
C LYS A 8 -18.85 7.27 1.95
N ILE A 9 -17.69 7.58 1.39
CA ILE A 9 -16.77 6.59 0.83
C ILE A 9 -15.62 6.30 1.79
N LYS A 10 -15.36 5.02 2.07
CA LYS A 10 -14.23 4.61 2.91
C LYS A 10 -12.93 4.62 2.11
N LYS A 11 -11.86 5.12 2.73
CA LYS A 11 -10.57 5.35 2.10
C LYS A 11 -9.49 4.55 2.81
N ILE A 12 -8.98 3.53 2.12
CA ILE A 12 -7.86 2.71 2.57
C ILE A 12 -6.61 3.19 1.83
N CYS A 13 -5.51 3.36 2.54
CA CYS A 13 -4.22 3.69 1.93
C CYS A 13 -3.22 2.56 2.13
N VAL A 14 -2.55 2.16 1.06
CA VAL A 14 -1.42 1.23 1.10
C VAL A 14 -0.19 1.97 0.61
N GLY A 15 0.89 1.98 1.40
CA GLY A 15 2.11 2.67 1.01
C GLY A 15 3.32 2.19 1.80
N ASN A 16 4.44 2.90 1.65
CA ASN A 16 5.64 2.65 2.41
C ASN A 16 6.34 3.96 2.78
N ILE A 17 7.24 3.91 3.74
CA ILE A 17 8.01 5.07 4.22
C ILE A 17 9.44 5.09 3.70
N TYR A 18 9.83 4.16 2.82
CA TYR A 18 11.15 4.10 2.17
C TYR A 18 11.03 3.60 0.72
N LEU A 19 12.07 3.79 -0.07
CA LEU A 19 12.14 3.34 -1.46
C LEU A 19 12.38 1.82 -1.53
N GLY A 20 11.72 1.16 -2.48
CA GLY A 20 11.94 -0.25 -2.81
C GLY A 20 10.67 -1.08 -2.90
N GLY A 21 10.83 -2.32 -3.33
CA GLY A 21 9.76 -3.30 -3.45
C GLY A 21 9.34 -3.82 -2.07
N THR A 22 8.23 -3.33 -1.57
CA THR A 22 7.65 -3.71 -0.25
C THR A 22 6.37 -4.52 -0.36
N GLY A 23 5.98 -4.94 -1.58
CA GLY A 23 4.76 -5.72 -1.81
C GLY A 23 3.47 -4.91 -1.80
N LYS A 24 3.52 -3.58 -2.03
CA LYS A 24 2.33 -2.73 -2.07
C LYS A 24 1.29 -3.19 -3.09
N THR A 25 1.70 -3.34 -4.34
CA THR A 25 0.80 -3.67 -5.46
C THR A 25 0.07 -5.01 -5.24
N PRO A 26 0.74 -6.11 -4.89
CA PRO A 26 0.06 -7.35 -4.52
C PRO A 26 -0.92 -7.20 -3.35
N LEU A 27 -0.56 -6.41 -2.33
CA LEU A 27 -1.44 -6.14 -1.19
C LEU A 27 -2.70 -5.36 -1.62
N VAL A 28 -2.54 -4.32 -2.45
CA VAL A 28 -3.66 -3.55 -3.02
C VAL A 28 -4.63 -4.46 -3.76
N ILE A 29 -4.11 -5.33 -4.63
CA ILE A 29 -4.92 -6.30 -5.39
C ILE A 29 -5.64 -7.27 -4.44
N LYS A 30 -4.94 -7.77 -3.43
CA LYS A 30 -5.55 -8.70 -2.46
C LYS A 30 -6.65 -8.06 -1.63
N ILE A 31 -6.45 -6.83 -1.14
CA ILE A 31 -7.48 -6.07 -0.42
C ILE A 31 -8.68 -5.81 -1.34
N TYR A 32 -8.44 -5.43 -2.60
CA TYR A 32 -9.49 -5.22 -3.61
C TYR A 32 -10.33 -6.48 -3.81
N GLN A 33 -9.68 -7.64 -3.98
CA GLN A 33 -10.37 -8.92 -4.15
C GLN A 33 -11.22 -9.28 -2.93
N ILE A 34 -10.68 -9.15 -1.71
CA ILE A 34 -11.40 -9.43 -0.46
C ILE A 34 -12.64 -8.53 -0.33
N LEU A 35 -12.50 -7.23 -0.59
CA LEU A 35 -13.61 -6.29 -0.48
C LEU A 35 -14.72 -6.58 -1.49
N ASN A 36 -14.36 -6.96 -2.72
CA ASN A 36 -15.37 -7.36 -3.72
C ASN A 36 -16.05 -8.68 -3.34
N GLN A 37 -15.33 -9.66 -2.79
CA GLN A 37 -15.94 -10.89 -2.26
C GLN A 37 -16.92 -10.61 -1.11
N LEU A 38 -16.69 -9.55 -0.35
CA LEU A 38 -17.59 -9.04 0.69
C LEU A 38 -18.70 -8.12 0.15
N ASN A 39 -18.88 -8.07 -1.18
CA ASN A 39 -19.86 -7.24 -1.89
C ASN A 39 -19.71 -5.71 -1.71
N PHE A 40 -18.52 -5.23 -1.36
CA PHE A 40 -18.23 -3.80 -1.42
C PHE A 40 -17.87 -3.40 -2.85
N LYS A 41 -18.54 -2.38 -3.39
CA LYS A 41 -18.13 -1.79 -4.67
C LYS A 41 -16.85 -1.00 -4.46
N THR A 42 -15.73 -1.56 -4.93
CA THR A 42 -14.38 -1.08 -4.61
C THR A 42 -13.68 -0.54 -5.86
N GLY A 43 -12.93 0.55 -5.70
CA GLY A 43 -12.02 1.08 -6.71
C GLY A 43 -10.59 1.19 -6.18
N VAL A 44 -9.61 1.19 -7.08
CA VAL A 44 -8.20 1.46 -6.77
C VAL A 44 -7.80 2.78 -7.38
N ILE A 45 -7.13 3.63 -6.62
CA ILE A 45 -6.69 4.96 -7.06
C ILE A 45 -5.16 4.99 -7.04
N LYS A 46 -4.57 5.33 -8.19
CA LYS A 46 -3.13 5.51 -8.35
C LYS A 46 -2.84 6.85 -9.03
N LYS A 47 -1.83 7.57 -8.53
CA LYS A 47 -1.32 8.74 -9.25
C LYS A 47 -0.53 8.28 -10.47
N PHE A 48 -0.80 8.89 -11.61
CA PHE A 48 -0.11 8.60 -12.86
C PHE A 48 1.36 9.05 -12.82
N TYR A 49 2.26 8.14 -13.18
CA TYR A 49 3.69 8.41 -13.38
C TYR A 49 4.17 7.75 -14.67
N LYS A 50 4.85 8.50 -15.56
CA LYS A 50 5.34 7.98 -16.85
C LYS A 50 6.25 6.75 -16.75
N GLY A 51 7.00 6.63 -15.66
CA GLY A 51 7.97 5.56 -15.44
C GLY A 51 7.42 4.28 -14.80
N HIS A 52 6.13 4.23 -14.40
CA HIS A 52 5.55 3.12 -13.65
C HIS A 52 4.49 2.36 -14.46
N LYS A 53 4.73 2.16 -15.76
CA LYS A 53 3.77 1.51 -16.67
C LYS A 53 3.47 0.07 -16.28
N ASP A 54 4.46 -0.68 -15.83
CA ASP A 54 4.30 -2.09 -15.46
C ASP A 54 3.39 -2.26 -14.24
N GLU A 55 3.61 -1.45 -13.19
CA GLU A 55 2.72 -1.45 -12.03
C GLU A 55 1.29 -1.01 -12.37
N GLN A 56 1.14 -0.02 -13.27
CA GLN A 56 -0.16 0.43 -13.74
C GLN A 56 -0.89 -0.67 -14.46
N LYS A 57 -0.22 -1.36 -15.40
CA LYS A 57 -0.79 -2.47 -16.17
C LYS A 57 -1.26 -3.62 -15.26
N ILE A 58 -0.44 -4.01 -14.28
CA ILE A 58 -0.82 -5.06 -13.32
C ILE A 58 -2.08 -4.66 -12.54
N LEU A 59 -2.21 -3.40 -12.12
CA LEU A 59 -3.40 -2.93 -11.42
C LEU A 59 -4.62 -2.84 -12.34
N GLU A 60 -4.46 -2.39 -13.59
CA GLU A 60 -5.54 -2.32 -14.61
C GLU A 60 -6.12 -3.72 -14.90
N GLU A 61 -5.26 -4.72 -15.03
CA GLU A 61 -5.67 -6.10 -15.31
C GLU A 61 -6.41 -6.77 -14.14
N ASN A 62 -6.15 -6.33 -12.90
CA ASN A 62 -6.62 -7.01 -11.69
C ASN A 62 -7.64 -6.22 -10.87
N THR A 63 -7.87 -4.94 -11.20
CA THR A 63 -8.71 -4.05 -10.38
C THR A 63 -9.48 -3.05 -11.23
N LYS A 64 -10.51 -2.42 -10.66
CA LYS A 64 -11.10 -1.20 -11.21
C LYS A 64 -10.18 -0.02 -10.88
N LEU A 65 -9.24 0.29 -11.76
CA LEU A 65 -8.22 1.32 -11.56
C LEU A 65 -8.68 2.70 -12.01
N TYR A 66 -8.43 3.71 -11.18
CA TYR A 66 -8.51 5.15 -11.47
C TYR A 66 -7.09 5.73 -11.44
N CYS A 67 -6.41 5.72 -12.59
CA CYS A 67 -5.04 6.24 -12.74
C CYS A 67 -5.07 7.65 -13.34
N LEU A 68 -4.95 8.68 -12.50
CA LEU A 68 -5.10 10.08 -12.88
C LEU A 68 -3.90 10.93 -12.41
N LYS A 69 -3.84 12.19 -12.88
CA LYS A 69 -2.74 13.13 -12.55
C LYS A 69 -2.55 13.36 -11.06
N ASP A 70 -3.62 13.25 -10.29
CA ASP A 70 -3.62 13.38 -8.83
C ASP A 70 -4.70 12.48 -8.20
N ARG A 71 -4.55 12.19 -6.91
CA ARG A 71 -5.43 11.26 -6.20
C ARG A 71 -6.81 11.83 -5.90
N VAL A 72 -6.93 13.15 -5.78
CA VAL A 72 -8.23 13.82 -5.56
C VAL A 72 -9.11 13.66 -6.80
N SER A 73 -8.53 13.85 -7.99
CA SER A 73 -9.23 13.59 -9.26
C SER A 73 -9.68 12.13 -9.36
N GLY A 74 -8.81 11.17 -8.99
CA GLY A 74 -9.17 9.76 -8.94
C GLY A 74 -10.31 9.45 -7.96
N LEU A 75 -10.30 10.08 -6.79
CA LEU A 75 -11.35 9.94 -5.80
C LEU A 75 -12.69 10.47 -6.32
N ASN A 76 -12.68 11.60 -7.01
CA ASN A 76 -13.90 12.17 -7.60
C ASN A 76 -14.53 11.24 -8.64
N GLU A 77 -13.72 10.63 -9.52
CA GLU A 77 -14.23 9.65 -10.49
C GLU A 77 -14.77 8.38 -9.80
N ALA A 78 -14.06 7.88 -8.79
CA ALA A 78 -14.52 6.73 -8.02
C ALA A 78 -15.86 6.99 -7.29
N ILE A 79 -16.08 8.23 -6.83
CA ILE A 79 -17.35 8.66 -6.21
C ILE A 79 -18.48 8.70 -7.26
N LYS A 80 -18.22 9.24 -8.46
CA LYS A 80 -19.19 9.26 -9.55
C LYS A 80 -19.64 7.84 -9.93
N ASP A 81 -18.72 6.90 -9.90
CA ASP A 81 -18.99 5.49 -10.15
C ASP A 81 -19.69 4.78 -8.98
N ASN A 82 -20.08 5.51 -7.93
CA ASN A 82 -20.74 4.99 -6.72
C ASN A 82 -19.95 3.88 -6.02
N ASN A 83 -18.61 3.99 -5.94
CA ASN A 83 -17.82 3.10 -5.10
C ASN A 83 -18.11 3.37 -3.61
N SER A 84 -18.19 2.32 -2.81
CA SER A 84 -18.34 2.40 -1.35
C SER A 84 -17.01 2.44 -0.62
N VAL A 85 -15.97 1.85 -1.22
CA VAL A 85 -14.59 1.82 -0.71
C VAL A 85 -13.62 2.15 -1.83
N VAL A 86 -12.56 2.87 -1.51
CA VAL A 86 -11.41 3.07 -2.41
C VAL A 86 -10.11 2.74 -1.72
N ILE A 87 -9.18 2.15 -2.49
CA ILE A 87 -7.83 1.82 -2.04
C ILE A 87 -6.85 2.71 -2.78
N PHE A 88 -6.05 3.46 -2.05
CA PHE A 88 -5.00 4.32 -2.61
C PHE A 88 -3.67 3.58 -2.66
N ASP A 89 -3.13 3.40 -3.85
CA ASP A 89 -1.79 2.86 -4.04
C ASP A 89 -0.73 3.96 -3.89
N ASP A 90 0.24 3.70 -2.98
CA ASP A 90 1.38 4.58 -2.66
C ASP A 90 0.98 6.00 -2.23
N GLY A 91 -0.03 6.10 -1.34
CA GLY A 91 -0.65 7.38 -0.96
C GLY A 91 -0.21 7.97 0.39
N LEU A 92 0.64 7.31 1.20
CA LEU A 92 0.91 7.71 2.59
C LEU A 92 1.51 9.13 2.72
N GLN A 93 2.27 9.60 1.74
CA GLN A 93 2.86 10.94 1.71
C GLN A 93 1.90 12.02 1.23
N ASP A 94 0.72 11.66 0.71
CA ASP A 94 -0.27 12.60 0.20
C ASP A 94 -1.13 13.16 1.33
N ARG A 95 -0.95 14.44 1.64
CA ARG A 95 -1.68 15.14 2.70
C ARG A 95 -3.01 15.74 2.26
N SER A 96 -3.37 15.62 0.99
CA SER A 96 -4.64 16.14 0.44
C SER A 96 -5.84 15.29 0.82
N ILE A 97 -5.60 14.03 1.26
CA ILE A 97 -6.62 13.05 1.57
C ILE A 97 -6.44 12.55 3.00
N ASN A 98 -7.54 12.47 3.74
CA ASN A 98 -7.58 11.80 5.03
C ASN A 98 -8.03 10.36 4.81
N TYR A 99 -7.22 9.40 5.23
CA TYR A 99 -7.51 7.96 5.13
C TYR A 99 -8.25 7.46 6.36
N ASP A 100 -9.19 6.51 6.17
CA ASP A 100 -9.91 5.84 7.26
C ASP A 100 -9.09 4.65 7.80
N LEU A 101 -8.23 4.06 6.96
CA LEU A 101 -7.33 2.96 7.31
C LEU A 101 -6.04 3.06 6.50
N SER A 102 -4.90 2.89 7.15
CA SER A 102 -3.58 3.00 6.53
C SER A 102 -2.71 1.78 6.78
N PHE A 103 -2.16 1.24 5.69
CA PHE A 103 -1.18 0.15 5.70
C PHE A 103 0.20 0.71 5.35
N VAL A 104 1.17 0.56 6.24
CA VAL A 104 2.58 0.80 5.94
C VAL A 104 3.27 -0.53 5.66
N CYS A 105 3.79 -0.69 4.44
CA CYS A 105 4.42 -1.93 3.99
C CYS A 105 5.92 -1.92 4.24
N PHE A 106 6.41 -3.04 4.76
CA PHE A 106 7.82 -3.30 5.01
C PHE A 106 8.28 -4.56 4.25
N ASN A 107 9.53 -4.54 3.82
CA ASN A 107 10.23 -5.74 3.36
C ASN A 107 11.16 -6.20 4.47
N ASN A 108 10.99 -7.42 4.96
CA ASN A 108 11.73 -7.95 6.10
C ASN A 108 13.24 -8.13 5.82
N ILE A 109 13.62 -8.30 4.54
CA ILE A 109 15.04 -8.47 4.16
C ILE A 109 15.75 -7.12 4.06
N LYS A 110 15.10 -6.14 3.39
CA LYS A 110 15.72 -4.84 3.08
C LYS A 110 15.59 -3.81 4.20
N TRP A 111 14.59 -3.97 5.06
CA TRP A 111 14.29 -3.05 6.15
C TRP A 111 14.24 -1.58 5.67
N ILE A 112 14.68 -0.68 6.57
CA ILE A 112 14.77 0.77 6.35
C ILE A 112 16.15 1.20 5.83
N GLY A 113 17.02 0.25 5.44
CA GLY A 113 18.38 0.51 5.00
C GLY A 113 19.23 1.17 6.10
N ASN A 114 19.91 2.28 5.78
CA ASN A 114 20.69 3.05 6.75
C ASN A 114 19.85 3.98 7.65
N GLY A 115 18.51 4.00 7.50
CA GLY A 115 17.60 4.83 8.29
C GLY A 115 17.60 6.31 7.97
N LEU A 116 18.36 6.75 6.96
CA LEU A 116 18.45 8.16 6.57
C LEU A 116 17.39 8.52 5.52
N LEU A 117 17.00 9.80 5.51
CA LEU A 117 16.08 10.35 4.51
C LEU A 117 16.79 10.52 3.16
N LEU A 118 16.00 10.50 2.08
CA LEU A 118 16.46 10.89 0.75
C LEU A 118 17.09 12.30 0.78
N PRO A 119 18.21 12.53 0.05
CA PRO A 119 18.95 11.59 -0.80
C PRO A 119 20.02 10.76 -0.09
N ALA A 120 20.25 10.95 1.22
CA ALA A 120 21.31 10.28 1.97
C ALA A 120 21.02 8.80 2.30
N GLY A 121 19.77 8.40 2.23
CA GLY A 121 19.30 7.04 2.43
C GLY A 121 17.96 6.77 1.75
N PRO A 122 17.36 5.59 1.96
CA PRO A 122 16.17 5.18 1.24
C PRO A 122 14.87 5.75 1.82
N MET A 123 14.89 6.39 2.99
CA MET A 123 13.67 6.81 3.69
C MET A 123 12.99 7.99 2.98
N ARG A 124 11.68 7.87 2.75
CA ARG A 124 10.78 8.95 2.26
C ARG A 124 10.27 9.83 3.41
N GLU A 125 10.18 9.22 4.59
CA GLU A 125 9.75 9.86 5.84
C GLU A 125 10.62 9.39 6.99
N LYS A 126 10.70 10.20 8.06
CA LYS A 126 11.36 9.77 9.31
C LYS A 126 10.61 8.58 9.90
N ILE A 127 11.34 7.66 10.54
CA ILE A 127 10.78 6.43 11.09
C ILE A 127 9.65 6.70 12.13
N ASN A 128 9.69 7.83 12.82
CA ASN A 128 8.64 8.21 13.76
C ASN A 128 7.28 8.47 13.09
N SER A 129 7.20 8.59 11.75
CA SER A 129 5.93 8.66 11.02
C SER A 129 5.07 7.41 11.19
N ILE A 130 5.67 6.27 11.58
CA ILE A 130 4.95 5.03 11.91
C ILE A 130 3.83 5.25 12.94
N SER A 131 4.00 6.23 13.83
CA SER A 131 2.96 6.60 14.81
C SER A 131 1.61 7.01 14.21
N LYS A 132 1.57 7.32 12.92
CA LYS A 132 0.37 7.78 12.19
C LYS A 132 -0.39 6.66 11.50
N TYR A 133 0.16 5.45 11.42
CA TYR A 133 -0.37 4.36 10.60
C TYR A 133 -1.02 3.29 11.47
N ASP A 134 -2.04 2.63 10.90
CA ASP A 134 -2.88 1.69 11.64
C ASP A 134 -2.36 0.26 11.56
N VAL A 135 -1.76 -0.10 10.41
CA VAL A 135 -1.33 -1.47 10.12
C VAL A 135 0.07 -1.47 9.53
N ALA A 136 0.94 -2.32 10.09
CA ALA A 136 2.22 -2.70 9.49
C ALA A 136 2.07 -4.03 8.75
N PHE A 137 2.25 -3.99 7.43
CA PHE A 137 2.27 -5.18 6.59
C PHE A 137 3.73 -5.53 6.29
N ILE A 138 4.16 -6.69 6.78
CA ILE A 138 5.54 -7.16 6.66
C ILE A 138 5.59 -8.27 5.61
N ASN A 139 6.33 -8.01 4.56
CA ASN A 139 6.49 -8.90 3.42
C ASN A 139 7.96 -9.34 3.28
N GLY A 140 8.18 -10.61 3.04
CA GLY A 140 9.52 -11.19 2.84
C GLY A 140 9.54 -12.69 3.01
N ASN A 141 10.66 -13.33 2.68
CA ASN A 141 10.84 -14.76 2.81
C ASN A 141 11.40 -15.17 4.18
N GLU A 142 11.76 -14.20 5.01
CA GLU A 142 12.28 -14.45 6.34
C GLU A 142 11.16 -14.77 7.33
N THR A 143 11.34 -15.82 8.10
CA THR A 143 10.36 -16.25 9.10
C THR A 143 10.42 -15.43 10.38
N ASP A 144 11.58 -14.86 10.72
CA ASP A 144 11.73 -14.05 11.94
C ASP A 144 11.54 -12.55 11.66
N THR A 145 10.41 -12.03 12.08
CA THR A 145 10.04 -10.61 11.99
C THR A 145 10.14 -9.89 13.35
N THR A 146 10.64 -10.55 14.38
CA THR A 146 10.64 -10.06 15.79
C THR A 146 11.37 -8.73 15.93
N ASN A 147 12.55 -8.60 15.34
CA ASN A 147 13.36 -7.39 15.43
C ASN A 147 12.67 -6.20 14.76
N LEU A 148 12.07 -6.42 13.57
CA LEU A 148 11.33 -5.38 12.86
C LEU A 148 10.08 -4.95 13.62
N LYS A 149 9.30 -5.91 14.14
CA LYS A 149 8.12 -5.64 14.98
C LYS A 149 8.50 -4.87 16.25
N SER A 150 9.59 -5.26 16.90
CA SER A 150 10.12 -4.59 18.09
C SER A 150 10.49 -3.12 17.77
N LEU A 151 11.16 -2.88 16.64
CA LEU A 151 11.48 -1.52 16.19
C LEU A 151 10.22 -0.70 15.92
N ILE A 152 9.25 -1.24 15.19
CA ILE A 152 8.00 -0.57 14.88
C ILE A 152 7.22 -0.22 16.15
N ASN A 153 7.15 -1.15 17.11
CA ASN A 153 6.46 -0.97 18.38
C ASN A 153 7.05 0.15 19.26
N LYS A 154 8.34 0.51 19.08
CA LYS A 154 8.92 1.67 19.75
C LYS A 154 8.25 2.98 19.35
N TYR A 155 7.71 3.07 18.13
CA TYR A 155 7.08 4.27 17.58
C TYR A 155 5.54 4.21 17.61
N ASN A 156 4.96 3.01 17.57
CA ASN A 156 3.51 2.82 17.61
C ASN A 156 3.16 1.49 18.28
N LYS A 157 2.74 1.55 19.54
CA LYS A 157 2.36 0.37 20.33
C LYS A 157 1.00 -0.23 19.92
N ASN A 158 0.17 0.55 19.23
CA ASN A 158 -1.19 0.15 18.84
C ASN A 158 -1.28 -0.35 17.40
N ILE A 159 -0.17 -0.35 16.65
CA ILE A 159 -0.16 -0.80 15.27
C ILE A 159 -0.43 -2.31 15.18
N LYS A 160 -1.28 -2.70 14.24
CA LYS A 160 -1.56 -4.11 13.97
C LYS A 160 -0.53 -4.65 12.98
N PHE A 161 -0.10 -5.90 13.18
CA PHE A 161 0.86 -6.56 12.29
C PHE A 161 0.19 -7.64 11.46
N PHE A 162 0.56 -7.68 10.17
CA PHE A 162 0.27 -8.77 9.26
C PHE A 162 1.55 -9.17 8.55
N ASP A 163 1.89 -10.46 8.65
CA ASP A 163 3.02 -11.05 7.93
C ASP A 163 2.51 -11.69 6.64
N ALA A 164 3.28 -11.57 5.57
CA ALA A 164 2.97 -12.15 4.27
C ALA A 164 4.22 -12.78 3.63
N TYR A 165 3.98 -13.87 2.93
CA TYR A 165 5.02 -14.63 2.23
C TYR A 165 4.60 -14.84 0.79
N TYR A 166 5.58 -14.86 -0.11
CA TYR A 166 5.35 -15.26 -1.50
C TYR A 166 5.49 -16.78 -1.63
N PHE A 167 4.44 -17.40 -2.16
CA PHE A 167 4.49 -18.78 -2.58
C PHE A 167 4.34 -18.83 -4.11
N PRO A 168 5.27 -19.48 -4.83
CA PRO A 168 5.07 -19.74 -6.25
C PRO A 168 3.88 -20.68 -6.41
N THR A 169 2.89 -20.29 -7.22
CA THR A 169 1.66 -21.07 -7.43
C THR A 169 1.75 -22.02 -8.63
N ASN A 170 2.74 -21.84 -9.51
CA ASN A 170 2.90 -22.58 -10.78
C ASN A 170 4.18 -23.40 -10.78
N THR A 171 4.56 -24.00 -9.66
CA THR A 171 5.79 -24.80 -9.54
C THR A 171 5.79 -26.06 -10.41
N GLU A 172 4.60 -26.55 -10.80
CA GLU A 172 4.45 -27.71 -11.70
C GLU A 172 4.75 -27.37 -13.16
N GLU A 173 4.62 -26.09 -13.56
CA GLU A 173 4.88 -25.62 -14.93
C GLU A 173 6.36 -25.30 -15.21
N PHE A 174 7.16 -25.17 -14.16
CA PHE A 174 8.57 -24.81 -14.25
C PHE A 174 9.44 -25.89 -13.63
N ASP A 175 10.32 -26.48 -14.45
CA ASP A 175 11.37 -27.38 -13.96
C ASP A 175 12.44 -26.57 -13.22
N ILE A 176 12.30 -26.52 -11.88
CA ILE A 176 13.21 -25.77 -10.98
C ILE A 176 14.51 -26.55 -10.68
N THR A 177 14.75 -27.67 -11.36
CA THR A 177 15.96 -28.52 -11.15
C THR A 177 17.10 -28.20 -12.12
N LYS A 178 16.99 -27.15 -12.93
CA LYS A 178 18.06 -26.69 -13.84
C LYS A 178 18.68 -25.39 -13.40
#